data_de1c44462508a14562f69af13aa22ee9
#
_entry.id   de1c44462508a14562f69af13aa22ee9
#
_cell.length_a   1.000
_cell.length_b   1.000
_cell.length_c   1.000
_cell.angle_alpha   90.00
_cell.angle_beta   90.00
_cell.angle_gamma   90.00
#
_symmetry.space_group_name_H-M   'P 1'
#
loop_
_entity.id
_entity.type
_entity.pdbx_description
1 polymer ?
#
loop_
_entity_poly.entity_id
_entity_poly.type
_entity_poly.pdbx_seq_one_letter_code
_entity_poly.pdbx_strand_id
1 'polypeptide(L)'
;ADKPELLQEALRLIDECKTCAVAPEALFAAAEESEDAVLAEKLSDLAQILTAYERLCNESLPDPRDRLTHLRDRLAESHTLDGAAVYLDGFLGFTVQESAVVDAMLAAGVPLSAAVTCDTDYPEIFLTGCKTVQKLTRMAKHHNQTVERIELGESKVARPAGLAALERESLLPV
;
A
#
# COMPACT_ATOMS: atom_id res chain seq x y z
N ALA A 1 -7.15 22.64 -29.04
CA ALA A 1 -8.10 23.01 -27.99
C ALA A 1 -7.64 22.40 -26.69
N ASP A 2 -7.13 23.22 -25.78
CA ASP A 2 -6.74 22.78 -24.44
C ASP A 2 -7.99 22.32 -23.70
N LYS A 3 -7.99 21.06 -23.28
CA LYS A 3 -9.02 20.48 -22.42
C LYS A 3 -8.39 20.22 -21.04
N PRO A 4 -8.36 21.21 -20.15
CA PRO A 4 -7.71 21.09 -18.84
C PRO A 4 -8.29 19.94 -18.00
N GLU A 5 -9.59 19.67 -18.14
CA GLU A 5 -10.28 18.57 -17.45
C GLU A 5 -9.75 17.19 -17.89
N LEU A 6 -9.50 17.01 -19.20
CA LEU A 6 -8.93 15.76 -19.72
C LEU A 6 -7.51 15.53 -19.21
N LEU A 7 -6.71 16.61 -19.12
CA LEU A 7 -5.36 16.52 -18.59
C LEU A 7 -5.36 16.15 -17.10
N GLN A 8 -6.25 16.75 -16.33
CA GLN A 8 -6.39 16.41 -14.89
C GLN A 8 -6.80 14.95 -14.70
N GLU A 9 -7.74 14.47 -15.50
CA GLU A 9 -8.17 13.08 -15.42
C GLU A 9 -7.06 12.11 -15.84
N ALA A 10 -6.30 12.41 -16.89
CA ALA A 10 -5.15 11.62 -17.29
C ALA A 10 -4.08 11.55 -16.17
N LEU A 11 -3.78 12.68 -15.52
CA LEU A 11 -2.84 12.71 -14.40
C LEU A 11 -3.35 11.90 -13.20
N ARG A 12 -4.66 11.94 -12.90
CA ARG A 12 -5.28 11.13 -11.85
C ARG A 12 -5.14 9.63 -12.13
N LEU A 13 -5.39 9.21 -13.37
CA LEU A 13 -5.22 7.82 -13.79
C LEU A 13 -3.76 7.37 -13.72
N ILE A 14 -2.81 8.25 -14.09
CA ILE A 14 -1.38 7.99 -13.92
C ILE A 14 -1.04 7.80 -12.44
N ASP A 15 -1.55 8.67 -11.54
CA ASP A 15 -1.36 8.53 -10.10
C ASP A 15 -1.86 7.18 -9.58
N GLU A 16 -3.02 6.73 -10.04
CA GLU A 16 -3.58 5.41 -9.69
C GLU A 16 -2.70 4.27 -10.19
N CYS A 17 -2.27 4.31 -11.46
CA CYS A 17 -1.37 3.30 -12.02
C CYS A 17 -0.06 3.22 -11.22
N LYS A 18 0.56 4.35 -10.92
CA LYS A 18 1.81 4.40 -10.14
C LYS A 18 1.60 3.85 -8.71
N THR A 19 0.55 4.28 -8.02
CA THR A 19 0.22 3.81 -6.66
C THR A 19 -0.04 2.31 -6.61
N CYS A 20 -0.67 1.77 -7.66
CA CYS A 20 -0.95 0.34 -7.81
C CYS A 20 0.22 -0.43 -8.43
N ALA A 21 1.33 0.22 -8.76
CA ALA A 21 2.48 -0.36 -9.46
C ALA A 21 2.08 -1.07 -10.78
N VAL A 22 1.14 -0.46 -11.52
CA VAL A 22 0.69 -0.94 -12.83
C VAL A 22 1.60 -0.37 -13.90
N ALA A 23 2.33 -1.25 -14.59
CA ALA A 23 3.18 -0.88 -15.71
C ALA A 23 2.36 -0.78 -17.03
N PRO A 24 2.82 0.00 -18.03
CA PRO A 24 2.15 0.10 -19.33
C PRO A 24 1.89 -1.25 -20.00
N GLU A 25 2.83 -2.17 -19.87
CA GLU A 25 2.75 -3.52 -20.46
C GLU A 25 1.56 -4.32 -19.90
N ALA A 26 1.26 -4.15 -18.61
CA ALA A 26 0.11 -4.80 -17.97
C ALA A 26 -1.22 -4.26 -18.52
N LEU A 27 -1.28 -2.97 -18.83
CA LEU A 27 -2.46 -2.35 -19.46
C LEU A 27 -2.64 -2.82 -20.90
N PHE A 28 -1.56 -2.94 -21.67
CA PHE A 28 -1.61 -3.50 -23.02
C PHE A 28 -2.08 -4.95 -23.00
N ALA A 29 -1.53 -5.79 -22.10
CA ALA A 29 -1.96 -7.18 -21.95
C ALA A 29 -3.45 -7.28 -21.57
N ALA A 30 -3.92 -6.46 -20.64
CA ALA A 30 -5.33 -6.42 -20.26
C ALA A 30 -6.23 -5.93 -21.43
N ALA A 31 -5.74 -5.04 -22.29
CA ALA A 31 -6.46 -4.61 -23.48
C ALA A 31 -6.62 -5.76 -24.49
N GLU A 32 -5.58 -6.57 -24.71
CA GLU A 32 -5.59 -7.72 -25.61
C GLU A 32 -6.51 -8.85 -25.10
N GLU A 33 -6.61 -9.05 -23.77
CA GLU A 33 -7.45 -10.06 -23.14
C GLU A 33 -8.92 -9.65 -23.00
N SER A 34 -9.24 -8.36 -23.20
CA SER A 34 -10.59 -7.82 -23.00
C SER A 34 -11.54 -8.22 -24.12
N GLU A 35 -12.67 -8.83 -23.76
CA GLU A 35 -13.77 -9.09 -24.71
C GLU A 35 -14.59 -7.83 -25.02
N ASP A 36 -14.51 -6.79 -24.20
CA ASP A 36 -15.17 -5.49 -24.42
C ASP A 36 -14.24 -4.58 -25.24
N ALA A 37 -14.60 -4.36 -26.50
CA ALA A 37 -13.82 -3.55 -27.45
C ALA A 37 -13.64 -2.09 -26.96
N VAL A 38 -14.63 -1.51 -26.26
CA VAL A 38 -14.55 -0.14 -25.74
C VAL A 38 -13.58 -0.08 -24.57
N LEU A 39 -13.59 -1.08 -23.70
CA LEU A 39 -12.63 -1.19 -22.60
C LEU A 39 -11.22 -1.44 -23.12
N ALA A 40 -11.05 -2.33 -24.11
CA ALA A 40 -9.78 -2.61 -24.76
C ALA A 40 -9.13 -1.33 -25.34
N GLU A 41 -9.92 -0.52 -26.07
CA GLU A 41 -9.44 0.76 -26.61
C GLU A 41 -9.00 1.72 -25.50
N LYS A 42 -9.80 1.88 -24.43
CA LYS A 42 -9.46 2.75 -23.30
C LYS A 42 -8.20 2.30 -22.56
N LEU A 43 -8.02 1.00 -22.35
CA LEU A 43 -6.82 0.45 -21.72
C LEU A 43 -5.58 0.68 -22.58
N SER A 44 -5.70 0.50 -23.91
CA SER A 44 -4.63 0.77 -24.86
C SER A 44 -4.23 2.24 -24.87
N ASP A 45 -5.22 3.16 -24.91
CA ASP A 45 -4.96 4.60 -24.84
C ASP A 45 -4.27 5.00 -23.54
N LEU A 46 -4.74 4.48 -22.39
CA LEU A 46 -4.11 4.73 -21.10
C LEU A 46 -2.67 4.19 -21.07
N ALA A 47 -2.43 3.00 -21.60
CA ALA A 47 -1.09 2.43 -21.70
C ALA A 47 -0.14 3.32 -22.51
N GLN A 48 -0.62 3.87 -23.65
CA GLN A 48 0.15 4.81 -24.46
C GLN A 48 0.46 6.10 -23.72
N ILE A 49 -0.53 6.68 -23.00
CA ILE A 49 -0.35 7.89 -22.19
C ILE A 49 0.68 7.64 -21.09
N LEU A 50 0.56 6.53 -20.37
CA LEU A 50 1.49 6.17 -19.31
C LEU A 50 2.91 5.94 -19.83
N THR A 51 3.06 5.27 -20.98
CA THR A 51 4.35 5.07 -21.64
C THR A 51 5.00 6.41 -22.01
N ALA A 52 4.23 7.32 -22.60
CA ALA A 52 4.73 8.65 -22.97
C ALA A 52 5.13 9.47 -21.74
N TYR A 53 4.32 9.39 -20.68
CA TYR A 53 4.61 10.05 -19.41
C TYR A 53 5.92 9.54 -18.78
N GLU A 54 6.10 8.22 -18.68
CA GLU A 54 7.32 7.62 -18.14
C GLU A 54 8.57 8.00 -18.92
N ARG A 55 8.47 8.06 -20.26
CA ARG A 55 9.58 8.52 -21.08
C ARG A 55 9.96 9.97 -20.78
N LEU A 56 8.97 10.85 -20.64
CA LEU A 56 9.21 12.25 -20.29
C LEU A 56 9.86 12.42 -18.91
N CYS A 57 9.41 11.64 -17.93
CA CYS A 57 9.99 11.66 -16.56
C CYS A 57 11.44 11.15 -16.58
N ASN A 58 11.72 10.07 -17.32
CA ASN A 58 13.08 9.51 -17.42
C ASN A 58 14.06 10.46 -18.10
N GLU A 59 13.60 11.30 -19.04
CA GLU A 59 14.42 12.27 -19.76
C GLU A 59 14.64 13.57 -18.97
N SER A 60 13.80 13.91 -18.00
CA SER A 60 13.78 15.23 -17.37
C SER A 60 14.13 15.19 -15.87
N LEU A 61 13.25 14.66 -15.04
CA LEU A 61 13.38 14.63 -13.59
C LEU A 61 12.75 13.35 -13.04
N PRO A 62 13.33 12.74 -11.98
CA PRO A 62 12.73 11.58 -11.35
C PRO A 62 11.30 11.89 -10.88
N ASP A 63 10.35 11.03 -11.23
CA ASP A 63 8.97 11.16 -10.81
C ASP A 63 8.87 10.97 -9.28
N PRO A 64 8.32 11.94 -8.54
CA PRO A 64 8.09 11.78 -7.11
C PRO A 64 7.23 10.57 -6.74
N ARG A 65 6.37 10.10 -7.67
CA ARG A 65 5.50 8.94 -7.51
C ARG A 65 6.27 7.61 -7.49
N ASP A 66 7.47 7.58 -8.05
CA ASP A 66 8.33 6.40 -8.10
C ASP A 66 9.28 6.27 -6.89
N ARG A 67 9.21 7.19 -5.92
CA ARG A 67 10.10 7.19 -4.75
C ARG A 67 10.10 5.88 -3.99
N LEU A 68 8.93 5.29 -3.75
CA LEU A 68 8.81 4.02 -3.03
C LEU A 68 9.31 2.86 -3.88
N THR A 69 9.09 2.89 -5.20
CA THR A 69 9.65 1.92 -6.14
C THR A 69 11.17 1.97 -6.15
N HIS A 70 11.74 3.18 -6.25
CA HIS A 70 13.20 3.37 -6.17
C HIS A 70 13.78 2.98 -4.79
N LEU A 71 13.05 3.26 -3.70
CA LEU A 71 13.46 2.82 -2.37
C LEU A 71 13.52 1.29 -2.30
N ARG A 72 12.46 0.61 -2.73
CA ARG A 72 12.42 -0.86 -2.79
C ARG A 72 13.60 -1.44 -3.56
N ASP A 73 13.88 -0.91 -4.75
CA ASP A 73 14.94 -1.43 -5.63
C ASP A 73 16.33 -1.23 -5.00
N ARG A 74 16.54 -0.11 -4.32
CA ARG A 74 17.80 0.18 -3.64
C ARG A 74 17.99 -0.57 -2.32
N LEU A 75 16.92 -0.97 -1.64
CA LEU A 75 17.03 -1.71 -0.38
C LEU A 75 17.76 -3.04 -0.55
N ALA A 76 17.60 -3.71 -1.70
CA ALA A 76 18.26 -4.98 -1.98
C ALA A 76 19.79 -4.84 -2.12
N GLU A 77 20.28 -3.67 -2.49
CA GLU A 77 21.70 -3.39 -2.75
C GLU A 77 22.34 -2.47 -1.67
N SER A 78 21.53 -1.95 -0.77
CA SER A 78 21.95 -0.92 0.21
C SER A 78 22.17 -1.53 1.58
N HIS A 79 23.24 -1.10 2.23
CA HIS A 79 23.53 -1.39 3.65
C HIS A 79 22.95 -0.35 4.61
N THR A 80 22.06 0.53 4.13
CA THR A 80 21.53 1.66 4.93
C THR A 80 20.71 1.19 6.14
N LEU A 81 20.09 0.02 6.05
CA LEU A 81 19.28 -0.55 7.13
C LEU A 81 20.03 -1.63 7.95
N ASP A 82 21.34 -1.83 7.73
CA ASP A 82 22.11 -2.77 8.50
C ASP A 82 22.14 -2.36 9.98
N GLY A 83 21.68 -3.26 10.85
CA GLY A 83 21.58 -3.00 12.29
C GLY A 83 20.45 -2.03 12.69
N ALA A 84 19.62 -1.58 11.76
CA ALA A 84 18.45 -0.78 12.05
C ALA A 84 17.24 -1.65 12.42
N ALA A 85 16.26 -1.05 13.12
CA ALA A 85 14.92 -1.61 13.32
C ALA A 85 13.90 -0.62 12.78
N VAL A 86 12.86 -1.13 12.11
CA VAL A 86 11.81 -0.31 11.52
C VAL A 86 10.53 -0.42 12.34
N TYR A 87 9.93 0.73 12.64
CA TYR A 87 8.66 0.83 13.37
C TYR A 87 7.62 1.48 12.46
N LEU A 88 6.51 0.78 12.25
CA LEU A 88 5.36 1.24 11.48
C LEU A 88 4.22 1.55 12.43
N ASP A 89 3.74 2.77 12.46
CA ASP A 89 2.63 3.20 13.31
C ASP A 89 1.62 4.05 12.53
N GLY A 90 0.34 3.91 12.88
CA GLY A 90 -0.74 4.68 12.25
C GLY A 90 -1.18 4.19 10.87
N PHE A 91 -0.70 3.04 10.40
CA PHE A 91 -1.12 2.46 9.13
C PHE A 91 -2.36 1.57 9.32
N LEU A 92 -3.46 1.92 8.64
CA LEU A 92 -4.63 1.04 8.55
C LEU A 92 -4.45 -0.01 7.45
N GLY A 93 -3.70 0.32 6.40
CA GLY A 93 -3.38 -0.56 5.28
C GLY A 93 -2.17 -0.02 4.53
N PHE A 94 -1.72 -0.76 3.53
CA PHE A 94 -0.59 -0.40 2.68
C PHE A 94 -1.02 -0.42 1.21
N THR A 95 -0.60 0.58 0.46
CA THR A 95 -0.65 0.57 -1.00
C THR A 95 0.23 -0.55 -1.55
N VAL A 96 0.16 -0.80 -2.84
CA VAL A 96 1.01 -1.81 -3.49
C VAL A 96 2.48 -1.42 -3.37
N GLN A 97 2.82 -0.16 -3.60
CA GLN A 97 4.20 0.33 -3.47
C GLN A 97 4.72 0.25 -2.03
N GLU A 98 3.93 0.69 -1.04
CA GLU A 98 4.31 0.59 0.37
C GLU A 98 4.51 -0.87 0.80
N SER A 99 3.61 -1.75 0.35
CA SER A 99 3.73 -3.20 0.60
C SER A 99 5.00 -3.78 0.03
N ALA A 100 5.39 -3.37 -1.18
CA ALA A 100 6.61 -3.83 -1.83
C ALA A 100 7.88 -3.35 -1.08
N VAL A 101 7.86 -2.15 -0.50
CA VAL A 101 8.95 -1.66 0.36
C VAL A 101 9.05 -2.48 1.65
N VAL A 102 7.91 -2.74 2.31
CA VAL A 102 7.89 -3.58 3.53
C VAL A 102 8.38 -5.00 3.23
N ASP A 103 7.96 -5.56 2.11
CA ASP A 103 8.41 -6.88 1.65
C ASP A 103 9.92 -6.92 1.42
N ALA A 104 10.49 -5.91 0.77
CA ALA A 104 11.94 -5.77 0.56
C ALA A 104 12.71 -5.64 1.89
N MET A 105 12.17 -4.91 2.88
CA MET A 105 12.76 -4.84 4.22
C MET A 105 12.80 -6.20 4.92
N LEU A 106 11.69 -6.95 4.84
CA LEU A 106 11.61 -8.30 5.40
C LEU A 106 12.56 -9.27 4.69
N ALA A 107 12.67 -9.18 3.36
CA ALA A 107 13.62 -9.96 2.57
C ALA A 107 15.09 -9.68 2.97
N ALA A 108 15.40 -8.42 3.28
CA ALA A 108 16.71 -8.01 3.79
C ALA A 108 16.96 -8.38 5.26
N GLY A 109 16.01 -9.02 5.94
CA GLY A 109 16.14 -9.42 7.34
C GLY A 109 16.05 -8.28 8.35
N VAL A 110 15.51 -7.13 7.96
CA VAL A 110 15.37 -5.96 8.85
C VAL A 110 14.30 -6.24 9.92
N PRO A 111 14.62 -6.12 11.22
CA PRO A 111 13.62 -6.21 12.28
C PRO A 111 12.53 -5.17 12.11
N LEU A 112 11.27 -5.61 12.04
CA LEU A 112 10.13 -4.74 11.78
C LEU A 112 9.07 -4.92 12.88
N SER A 113 8.60 -3.80 13.45
CA SER A 113 7.48 -3.76 14.38
C SER A 113 6.37 -2.90 13.79
N ALA A 114 5.14 -3.40 13.79
CA ALA A 114 3.99 -2.67 13.28
C ALA A 114 2.89 -2.59 14.34
N ALA A 115 2.45 -1.37 14.66
CA ALA A 115 1.27 -1.13 15.49
C ALA A 115 0.05 -0.99 14.56
N VAL A 116 -0.92 -1.88 14.72
CA VAL A 116 -2.12 -1.93 13.88
C VAL A 116 -3.35 -2.04 14.77
N THR A 117 -4.34 -1.18 14.55
CA THR A 117 -5.63 -1.31 15.20
C THR A 117 -6.39 -2.48 14.59
N CYS A 118 -6.52 -3.56 15.36
CA CYS A 118 -7.17 -4.80 14.96
C CYS A 118 -7.84 -5.43 16.18
N ASP A 119 -9.12 -5.76 16.05
CA ASP A 119 -9.84 -6.53 17.03
C ASP A 119 -10.51 -7.71 16.34
N THR A 120 -10.23 -8.92 16.83
CA THR A 120 -10.79 -10.15 16.25
C THR A 120 -12.20 -10.45 16.72
N ASP A 121 -12.65 -9.84 17.81
CA ASP A 121 -13.99 -9.99 18.33
C ASP A 121 -14.99 -9.12 17.59
N TYR A 122 -14.49 -8.05 16.93
CA TYR A 122 -15.28 -7.14 16.09
C TYR A 122 -14.70 -7.03 14.68
N PRO A 123 -14.61 -8.15 13.93
CA PRO A 123 -13.90 -8.19 12.66
C PRO A 123 -14.53 -7.31 11.58
N GLU A 124 -15.82 -6.99 11.67
CA GLU A 124 -16.51 -6.13 10.70
C GLU A 124 -16.04 -4.67 10.80
N ILE A 125 -15.81 -4.19 12.03
CA ILE A 125 -15.33 -2.83 12.30
C ILE A 125 -13.85 -2.71 11.98
N PHE A 126 -13.06 -3.72 12.35
CA PHE A 126 -11.59 -3.71 12.21
C PHE A 126 -11.09 -4.51 11.01
N LEU A 127 -11.95 -4.74 9.99
CA LEU A 127 -11.64 -5.59 8.83
C LEU A 127 -10.33 -5.21 8.15
N THR A 128 -10.09 -3.91 7.94
CA THR A 128 -8.89 -3.41 7.26
C THR A 128 -7.64 -3.68 8.08
N GLY A 129 -7.67 -3.39 9.38
CA GLY A 129 -6.57 -3.69 10.29
C GLY A 129 -6.27 -5.19 10.38
N CYS A 130 -7.31 -6.02 10.50
CA CYS A 130 -7.15 -7.47 10.54
C CYS A 130 -6.54 -8.02 9.23
N LYS A 131 -6.97 -7.51 8.06
CA LYS A 131 -6.36 -7.86 6.77
C LYS A 131 -4.89 -7.41 6.69
N THR A 132 -4.57 -6.25 7.25
CA THR A 132 -3.19 -5.73 7.29
C THR A 132 -2.30 -6.62 8.16
N VAL A 133 -2.73 -7.02 9.34
CA VAL A 133 -2.02 -7.97 10.21
C VAL A 133 -1.78 -9.31 9.48
N GLN A 134 -2.81 -9.85 8.82
CA GLN A 134 -2.69 -11.08 8.05
C GLN A 134 -1.71 -10.95 6.88
N LYS A 135 -1.71 -9.80 6.19
CA LYS A 135 -0.79 -9.52 5.08
C LYS A 135 0.64 -9.46 5.57
N LEU A 136 0.93 -8.67 6.61
CA LEU A 136 2.27 -8.56 7.21
C LEU A 136 2.77 -9.92 7.71
N THR A 137 1.92 -10.69 8.38
CA THR A 137 2.26 -12.03 8.85
C THR A 137 2.63 -12.97 7.71
N ARG A 138 1.88 -12.93 6.58
CA ARG A 138 2.20 -13.75 5.40
C ARG A 138 3.52 -13.34 4.77
N MET A 139 3.78 -12.06 4.63
CA MET A 139 5.02 -11.53 4.06
C MET A 139 6.22 -11.95 4.91
N ALA A 140 6.15 -11.77 6.24
CA ALA A 140 7.21 -12.19 7.15
C ALA A 140 7.50 -13.70 7.06
N LYS A 141 6.46 -14.53 7.04
CA LYS A 141 6.61 -15.99 6.89
C LYS A 141 7.20 -16.38 5.53
N HIS A 142 6.86 -15.66 4.45
CA HIS A 142 7.44 -15.88 3.13
C HIS A 142 8.97 -15.71 3.13
N HIS A 143 9.46 -14.76 3.92
CA HIS A 143 10.89 -14.51 4.12
C HIS A 143 11.50 -15.28 5.30
N ASN A 144 10.84 -16.31 5.83
CA ASN A 144 11.28 -17.12 6.96
C ASN A 144 11.54 -16.32 8.25
N GLN A 145 10.88 -15.17 8.40
CA GLN A 145 10.97 -14.34 9.61
C GLN A 145 10.04 -14.88 10.70
N THR A 146 10.52 -14.82 11.95
CA THR A 146 9.68 -15.14 13.12
C THR A 146 8.70 -13.99 13.36
N VAL A 147 7.43 -14.34 13.60
CA VAL A 147 6.37 -13.36 13.89
C VAL A 147 5.93 -13.52 15.33
N GLU A 148 6.05 -12.45 16.11
CA GLU A 148 5.46 -12.33 17.43
C GLU A 148 4.25 -11.39 17.34
N ARG A 149 3.14 -11.77 17.94
CA ARG A 149 1.97 -10.92 18.09
C ARG A 149 1.82 -10.50 19.54
N ILE A 150 1.85 -9.20 19.78
CA ILE A 150 1.65 -8.60 21.10
C ILE A 150 0.28 -7.92 21.09
N GLU A 151 -0.62 -8.40 21.92
CA GLU A 151 -1.91 -7.75 22.11
C GLU A 151 -1.78 -6.71 23.21
N LEU A 152 -2.04 -5.46 22.86
CA LEU A 152 -2.08 -4.37 23.81
C LEU A 152 -3.45 -4.42 24.50
N GLY A 153 -3.46 -4.78 25.75
CA GLY A 153 -4.68 -4.82 26.57
C GLY A 153 -5.24 -3.42 26.86
N GLU A 154 -6.22 -3.36 27.76
CA GLU A 154 -6.88 -2.11 28.12
C GLU A 154 -5.88 -1.00 28.48
N SER A 155 -6.14 0.19 27.94
CA SER A 155 -5.34 1.37 28.22
C SER A 155 -5.31 1.66 29.72
N LYS A 156 -4.12 1.80 30.31
CA LYS A 156 -3.93 2.23 31.70
C LYS A 156 -4.28 3.71 31.90
N VAL A 157 -4.60 4.45 30.84
CA VAL A 157 -5.04 5.84 30.91
C VAL A 157 -6.47 5.86 31.42
N ALA A 158 -6.66 6.50 32.58
CA ALA A 158 -7.98 6.69 33.18
C ALA A 158 -8.86 7.49 32.18
N ARG A 159 -9.89 6.87 31.65
CA ARG A 159 -10.89 7.52 30.80
C ARG A 159 -12.09 7.93 31.65
N PRO A 160 -12.75 9.08 31.39
CA PRO A 160 -14.01 9.41 31.98
C PRO A 160 -15.03 8.28 31.83
N ALA A 161 -15.75 7.93 32.88
CA ALA A 161 -16.65 6.77 32.90
C ALA A 161 -17.69 6.81 31.75
N GLY A 162 -18.15 8.01 31.36
CA GLY A 162 -19.08 8.20 30.24
C GLY A 162 -18.48 7.83 28.88
N LEU A 163 -17.20 8.17 28.64
CA LEU A 163 -16.51 7.77 27.40
C LEU A 163 -16.26 6.26 27.34
N ALA A 164 -15.89 5.66 28.46
CA ALA A 164 -15.70 4.22 28.55
C ALA A 164 -17.01 3.43 28.38
N ALA A 165 -18.15 3.98 28.80
CA ALA A 165 -19.47 3.41 28.55
C ALA A 165 -19.84 3.52 27.08
N LEU A 166 -19.66 4.70 26.47
CA LEU A 166 -19.96 4.96 25.06
C LEU A 166 -19.14 4.05 24.14
N GLU A 167 -17.85 3.86 24.43
CA GLU A 167 -16.96 2.98 23.67
C GLU A 167 -17.46 1.52 23.72
N ARG A 168 -17.87 1.02 24.88
CA ARG A 168 -18.42 -0.32 25.03
C ARG A 168 -19.76 -0.50 24.32
N GLU A 169 -20.66 0.48 24.45
CA GLU A 169 -21.98 0.42 23.83
C GLU A 169 -21.94 0.58 22.30
N SER A 170 -20.98 1.36 21.76
CA SER A 170 -20.82 1.55 20.32
C SER A 170 -20.29 0.31 19.58
N LEU A 171 -19.65 -0.60 20.30
CA LEU A 171 -19.11 -1.85 19.75
C LEU A 171 -20.06 -3.05 19.93
N LEU A 172 -21.18 -2.89 20.65
CA LEU A 172 -22.18 -3.97 20.76
C LEU A 172 -22.91 -4.16 19.44
N PRO A 173 -23.08 -5.40 18.97
CA PRO A 173 -23.91 -5.67 17.80
C PRO A 173 -25.36 -5.25 18.09
N VAL A 174 -25.99 -4.55 17.14
CA VAL A 174 -27.40 -4.18 17.16
C VAL A 174 -28.27 -5.40 16.93
#